data_250047a92a27a5c1371e38d042578595
#
_entry.id   250047a92a27a5c1371e38d042578595
#
_cell.length_a   1.000
_cell.length_b   1.000
_cell.length_c   1.000
_cell.angle_alpha   90.00
_cell.angle_beta   90.00
_cell.angle_gamma   90.00
#
_symmetry.space_group_name_H-M   'P 1'
#
loop_
_entity.id
_entity.type
_entity.pdbx_description
1 polymer ?
#
loop_
_entity_poly.entity_id
_entity_poly.type
_entity_poly.pdbx_seq_one_letter_code
_entity_poly.pdbx_strand_id
1 'polypeptide(L)'
;MIALICGFSIVPTDAALAATVIGPEATTLAPGAPASDAVQHLLVDATIGAPVVDRDTLGATDSIQSLSRIGTNESWAELVLMFGGWPTSKPNVDFMLRWMRQENGPPDWWNRNNPLNNGYGSGGGAGFGSYPDLVTAAKYCAENLQRGYPAVVAGLTAGTSADVTAAAIWASPWASSHYGYGSHWSTSPVQIVTAPASAWGN
;
A
#
# COMPACT_ATOMS: atom_id res chain seq x y z
N MET A 1 -29.09 4.78 37.86
CA MET A 1 -29.04 5.48 36.56
C MET A 1 -28.68 4.44 35.51
N ILE A 2 -29.66 4.04 34.71
CA ILE A 2 -29.62 2.87 33.83
C ILE A 2 -29.11 3.33 32.46
N ALA A 3 -27.99 2.78 32.00
CA ALA A 3 -27.46 3.02 30.66
C ALA A 3 -28.07 2.00 29.68
N LEU A 4 -28.78 2.51 28.69
CA LEU A 4 -29.43 1.76 27.63
C LEU A 4 -28.40 1.50 26.50
N ILE A 5 -28.08 0.21 26.26
CA ILE A 5 -27.25 -0.21 25.14
C ILE A 5 -28.18 -0.54 23.98
N CYS A 6 -28.17 0.29 22.90
CA CYS A 6 -28.80 -0.03 21.64
C CYS A 6 -27.85 -0.87 20.77
N GLY A 7 -28.10 -2.17 20.69
CA GLY A 7 -27.47 -3.05 19.70
C GLY A 7 -28.16 -2.91 18.35
N PHE A 8 -27.41 -2.52 17.32
CA PHE A 8 -27.83 -2.62 15.93
C PHE A 8 -27.39 -3.97 15.37
N SER A 9 -28.38 -4.87 15.16
CA SER A 9 -28.18 -6.07 14.35
C SER A 9 -28.39 -5.73 12.88
N ILE A 10 -27.32 -5.87 12.08
CA ILE A 10 -27.42 -5.82 10.62
C ILE A 10 -27.65 -7.24 10.14
N VAL A 11 -28.85 -7.50 9.63
CA VAL A 11 -29.18 -8.76 8.94
C VAL A 11 -28.83 -8.56 7.46
N PRO A 12 -28.02 -9.43 6.84
CA PRO A 12 -27.82 -9.37 5.40
C PRO A 12 -29.07 -9.94 4.70
N THR A 13 -29.70 -9.13 3.87
CA THR A 13 -30.75 -9.56 2.96
C THR A 13 -30.12 -10.18 1.72
N ASP A 14 -30.18 -11.50 1.61
CA ASP A 14 -29.95 -12.23 0.36
C ASP A 14 -31.04 -11.86 -0.65
N ALA A 15 -30.68 -11.03 -1.64
CA ALA A 15 -31.50 -10.81 -2.81
C ALA A 15 -31.17 -11.87 -3.86
N ALA A 16 -31.91 -12.96 -3.85
CA ALA A 16 -31.90 -13.93 -4.94
C ALA A 16 -32.53 -13.29 -6.18
N LEU A 17 -31.70 -12.96 -7.18
CA LEU A 17 -32.16 -12.59 -8.52
C LEU A 17 -32.63 -13.85 -9.25
N ALA A 18 -33.95 -14.04 -9.33
CA ALA A 18 -34.56 -15.04 -10.19
C ALA A 18 -34.42 -14.62 -11.65
N ALA A 19 -33.58 -15.31 -12.43
CA ALA A 19 -33.52 -15.15 -13.88
C ALA A 19 -34.70 -15.85 -14.53
N THR A 20 -35.62 -15.09 -15.13
CA THR A 20 -36.74 -15.61 -15.93
C THR A 20 -36.20 -16.03 -17.31
N VAL A 21 -36.21 -17.33 -17.57
CA VAL A 21 -35.93 -17.90 -18.89
C VAL A 21 -37.17 -17.74 -19.79
N ILE A 22 -37.08 -16.86 -20.79
CA ILE A 22 -38.11 -16.77 -21.85
C ILE A 22 -37.52 -17.53 -23.07
N GLY A 23 -38.25 -18.62 -23.46
CA GLY A 23 -37.91 -19.41 -24.64
C GLY A 23 -38.16 -18.63 -25.94
N PRO A 24 -37.55 -19.04 -27.06
CA PRO A 24 -37.66 -18.31 -28.32
C PRO A 24 -38.98 -18.60 -29.03
N GLU A 25 -39.86 -17.60 -29.12
CA GLU A 25 -40.91 -17.61 -30.15
C GLU A 25 -40.32 -17.15 -31.46
N ALA A 26 -40.47 -17.99 -32.47
CA ALA A 26 -40.08 -17.67 -33.84
C ALA A 26 -41.09 -16.68 -34.43
N THR A 27 -40.74 -15.41 -34.48
CA THR A 27 -41.54 -14.39 -35.17
C THR A 27 -41.12 -14.32 -36.65
N THR A 28 -42.05 -14.69 -37.54
CA THR A 28 -41.91 -14.55 -38.99
C THR A 28 -42.04 -13.07 -39.36
N LEU A 29 -40.96 -12.45 -39.82
CA LEU A 29 -40.93 -11.05 -40.23
C LEU A 29 -41.56 -10.87 -41.62
N ALA A 30 -42.54 -9.99 -41.73
CA ALA A 30 -43.10 -9.52 -43.01
C ALA A 30 -42.09 -8.56 -43.69
N PRO A 31 -41.97 -8.56 -45.02
CA PRO A 31 -41.05 -7.69 -45.72
C PRO A 31 -41.54 -6.24 -45.69
N GLY A 32 -40.75 -5.35 -45.05
CA GLY A 32 -41.01 -3.91 -45.08
C GLY A 32 -41.01 -3.17 -43.74
N ALA A 33 -40.69 -3.81 -42.65
CA ALA A 33 -40.54 -3.10 -41.37
C ALA A 33 -39.19 -2.36 -41.26
N PRO A 34 -39.13 -1.10 -40.73
CA PRO A 34 -37.85 -0.45 -40.45
C PRO A 34 -37.05 -1.25 -39.47
N ALA A 35 -35.73 -1.28 -39.64
CA ALA A 35 -34.82 -1.97 -38.75
C ALA A 35 -35.03 -1.48 -37.31
N SER A 36 -35.67 -2.31 -36.50
CA SER A 36 -35.69 -2.07 -35.06
C SER A 36 -34.27 -2.33 -34.50
N ASP A 37 -33.84 -1.50 -33.58
CA ASP A 37 -32.59 -1.71 -32.83
C ASP A 37 -32.57 -3.17 -32.32
N ALA A 38 -31.73 -3.98 -32.98
CA ALA A 38 -31.57 -5.38 -32.60
C ALA A 38 -30.81 -5.41 -31.26
N VAL A 39 -31.56 -5.58 -30.18
CA VAL A 39 -30.97 -5.87 -28.90
C VAL A 39 -30.26 -7.22 -29.02
N GLN A 40 -28.94 -7.21 -28.99
CA GLN A 40 -28.15 -8.44 -28.96
C GLN A 40 -28.32 -9.10 -27.58
N HIS A 41 -29.01 -10.22 -27.55
CA HIS A 41 -29.10 -11.06 -26.35
C HIS A 41 -27.91 -12.03 -26.35
N LEU A 42 -26.98 -11.84 -25.41
CA LEU A 42 -25.94 -12.81 -25.14
C LEU A 42 -26.53 -13.95 -24.32
N LEU A 43 -26.75 -15.10 -24.94
CA LEU A 43 -27.11 -16.33 -24.22
C LEU A 43 -25.83 -16.93 -23.66
N VAL A 44 -25.62 -16.79 -22.37
CA VAL A 44 -24.55 -17.49 -21.65
C VAL A 44 -25.09 -18.85 -21.22
N ASP A 45 -24.43 -19.93 -21.66
CA ASP A 45 -24.79 -21.30 -21.27
C ASP A 45 -24.69 -21.41 -19.72
N ALA A 46 -25.75 -21.95 -19.09
CA ALA A 46 -25.80 -22.11 -17.65
C ALA A 46 -24.73 -23.07 -17.10
N THR A 47 -24.03 -23.80 -17.96
CA THR A 47 -22.90 -24.67 -17.60
C THR A 47 -21.57 -23.93 -17.55
N ILE A 48 -21.51 -22.68 -18.06
CA ILE A 48 -20.33 -21.84 -17.88
C ILE A 48 -20.38 -21.25 -16.47
N GLY A 49 -19.93 -22.02 -15.50
CA GLY A 49 -19.63 -21.48 -14.18
C GLY A 49 -18.61 -20.37 -14.35
N ALA A 50 -18.91 -19.15 -13.88
CA ALA A 50 -17.89 -18.12 -13.79
C ALA A 50 -16.71 -18.72 -12.99
N PRO A 51 -15.47 -18.64 -13.48
CA PRO A 51 -14.33 -19.05 -12.68
C PRO A 51 -14.43 -18.29 -11.36
N VAL A 52 -14.44 -19.02 -10.24
CA VAL A 52 -14.29 -18.40 -8.92
C VAL A 52 -12.89 -17.78 -8.94
N VAL A 53 -12.84 -16.49 -9.25
CA VAL A 53 -11.62 -15.73 -9.07
C VAL A 53 -11.48 -15.56 -7.57
N ASP A 54 -10.67 -16.44 -6.99
CA ASP A 54 -10.27 -16.33 -5.59
C ASP A 54 -9.40 -15.07 -5.47
N ARG A 55 -10.05 -13.95 -5.15
CA ARG A 55 -9.38 -12.66 -4.98
C ARG A 55 -8.59 -12.59 -3.69
N ASP A 56 -8.77 -13.55 -2.80
CA ASP A 56 -8.13 -13.60 -1.50
C ASP A 56 -6.72 -14.25 -1.57
N THR A 57 -6.32 -14.81 -2.70
CA THR A 57 -5.00 -15.39 -2.91
C THR A 57 -3.95 -14.44 -3.50
N LEU A 58 -4.29 -13.16 -3.75
CA LEU A 58 -3.26 -12.12 -3.92
C LEU A 58 -2.63 -11.85 -2.55
N GLY A 59 -1.82 -12.81 -2.10
CA GLY A 59 -1.19 -12.77 -0.80
C GLY A 59 -0.18 -11.63 -0.68
N ALA A 60 0.19 -11.27 0.54
CA ALA A 60 1.24 -10.31 0.83
C ALA A 60 2.54 -10.59 0.05
N THR A 61 2.82 -11.85 -0.28
CA THR A 61 3.95 -12.28 -1.11
C THR A 61 3.91 -11.70 -2.51
N ASP A 62 2.74 -11.69 -3.17
CA ASP A 62 2.60 -11.14 -4.52
C ASP A 62 2.78 -9.62 -4.52
N SER A 63 2.31 -8.95 -3.47
CA SER A 63 2.50 -7.52 -3.27
C SER A 63 3.97 -7.17 -3.07
N ILE A 64 4.71 -7.93 -2.23
CA ILE A 64 6.15 -7.76 -2.01
C ILE A 64 6.91 -7.93 -3.34
N GLN A 65 6.62 -9.00 -4.09
CA GLN A 65 7.27 -9.26 -5.38
C GLN A 65 6.97 -8.16 -6.40
N SER A 66 5.74 -7.65 -6.44
CA SER A 66 5.35 -6.58 -7.34
C SER A 66 6.09 -5.29 -7.03
N LEU A 67 6.13 -4.86 -5.78
CA LEU A 67 6.86 -3.67 -5.34
C LEU A 67 8.37 -3.80 -5.56
N SER A 68 8.95 -4.97 -5.32
CA SER A 68 10.37 -5.23 -5.58
C SER A 68 10.71 -5.18 -7.08
N ARG A 69 9.79 -5.57 -7.96
CA ARG A 69 9.98 -5.46 -9.42
C ARG A 69 9.88 -4.01 -9.92
N ILE A 70 8.99 -3.20 -9.34
CA ILE A 70 8.94 -1.75 -9.60
C ILE A 70 10.26 -1.11 -9.18
N GLY A 71 10.77 -1.47 -8.02
CA GLY A 71 12.14 -1.23 -7.60
C GLY A 71 12.49 0.22 -7.26
N THR A 72 11.51 1.09 -7.00
CA THR A 72 11.72 2.52 -6.70
C THR A 72 11.76 2.82 -5.21
N ASN A 73 12.24 4.02 -4.86
CA ASN A 73 12.12 4.54 -3.49
C ASN A 73 10.66 4.63 -3.03
N GLU A 74 9.73 4.91 -3.94
CA GLU A 74 8.29 4.91 -3.65
C GLU A 74 7.80 3.51 -3.29
N SER A 75 8.15 2.48 -4.09
CA SER A 75 7.79 1.11 -3.78
C SER A 75 8.42 0.61 -2.46
N TRP A 76 9.61 1.09 -2.10
CA TRP A 76 10.18 0.79 -0.79
C TRP A 76 9.41 1.45 0.36
N ALA A 77 8.99 2.70 0.19
CA ALA A 77 8.13 3.38 1.15
C ALA A 77 6.81 2.59 1.38
N GLU A 78 6.19 2.13 0.29
CA GLU A 78 4.98 1.30 0.35
C GLU A 78 5.22 -0.05 1.05
N LEU A 79 6.38 -0.68 0.86
CA LEU A 79 6.75 -1.90 1.58
C LEU A 79 6.84 -1.67 3.10
N VAL A 80 7.47 -0.58 3.53
CA VAL A 80 7.52 -0.23 4.97
C VAL A 80 6.12 -0.07 5.53
N LEU A 81 5.25 0.67 4.82
CA LEU A 81 3.87 0.89 5.24
C LEU A 81 3.09 -0.42 5.32
N MET A 82 3.27 -1.30 4.34
CA MET A 82 2.64 -2.62 4.29
C MET A 82 3.10 -3.50 5.47
N PHE A 83 4.42 -3.58 5.73
CA PHE A 83 4.94 -4.37 6.86
C PHE A 83 4.50 -3.81 8.21
N GLY A 84 4.30 -2.51 8.31
CA GLY A 84 3.80 -1.85 9.51
C GLY A 84 2.29 -1.95 9.71
N GLY A 85 1.54 -2.39 8.68
CA GLY A 85 0.08 -2.41 8.69
C GLY A 85 -0.53 -1.01 8.61
N TRP A 86 0.19 -0.03 8.04
CA TRP A 86 -0.26 1.35 7.89
C TRP A 86 -0.84 1.63 6.49
N PRO A 87 -1.78 2.59 6.36
CA PRO A 87 -2.31 2.96 5.06
C PRO A 87 -1.20 3.43 4.09
N THR A 88 -1.24 2.95 2.84
CA THR A 88 -0.41 3.46 1.73
C THR A 88 -1.01 4.75 1.16
N SER A 89 -1.42 5.66 2.04
CA SER A 89 -1.95 6.95 1.65
C SER A 89 -0.84 7.86 1.12
N LYS A 90 -1.22 8.80 0.24
CA LYS A 90 -0.25 9.76 -0.29
C LYS A 90 0.53 10.51 0.80
N PRO A 91 -0.08 10.98 1.90
CA PRO A 91 0.68 11.60 3.00
C PRO A 91 1.73 10.67 3.63
N ASN A 92 1.42 9.39 3.81
CA ASN A 92 2.39 8.45 4.37
C ASN A 92 3.55 8.18 3.40
N VAL A 93 3.26 8.00 2.12
CA VAL A 93 4.29 7.82 1.09
C VAL A 93 5.15 9.07 0.98
N ASP A 94 4.56 10.27 0.94
CA ASP A 94 5.29 11.54 0.91
C ASP A 94 6.21 11.70 2.14
N PHE A 95 5.74 11.33 3.32
CA PHE A 95 6.57 11.36 4.53
C PHE A 95 7.77 10.42 4.42
N MET A 96 7.56 9.17 4.03
CA MET A 96 8.64 8.19 3.88
C MET A 96 9.67 8.63 2.85
N LEU A 97 9.24 9.14 1.69
CA LEU A 97 10.12 9.64 0.65
C LEU A 97 10.96 10.83 1.13
N ARG A 98 10.36 11.78 1.83
CA ARG A 98 11.07 12.94 2.42
C ARG A 98 12.08 12.49 3.47
N TRP A 99 11.73 11.47 4.26
CA TRP A 99 12.64 10.92 5.25
C TRP A 99 13.82 10.21 4.61
N MET A 100 13.59 9.37 3.60
CA MET A 100 14.68 8.75 2.83
C MET A 100 15.61 9.78 2.22
N ARG A 101 15.08 10.88 1.65
CA ARG A 101 15.90 11.99 1.14
C ARG A 101 16.72 12.64 2.25
N GLN A 102 16.19 12.76 3.44
CA GLN A 102 16.91 13.35 4.57
C GLN A 102 18.09 12.49 5.00
N GLU A 103 17.97 11.17 4.87
CA GLU A 103 19.00 10.21 5.32
C GLU A 103 20.06 9.93 4.25
N ASN A 104 19.63 9.54 3.05
CA ASN A 104 20.54 9.12 1.99
C ASN A 104 20.36 9.93 0.70
N GLY A 105 19.23 10.62 0.54
CA GLY A 105 18.94 11.39 -0.68
C GLY A 105 18.89 10.56 -1.97
N PRO A 106 18.20 11.04 -3.00
CA PRO A 106 18.42 10.54 -4.35
C PRO A 106 19.79 11.06 -4.88
N PRO A 107 20.54 10.32 -5.70
CA PRO A 107 20.19 9.05 -6.32
C PRO A 107 20.49 7.79 -5.49
N ASP A 108 21.24 7.88 -4.39
CA ASP A 108 21.82 6.74 -3.69
C ASP A 108 20.98 6.31 -2.47
N TRP A 109 19.66 6.47 -2.55
CA TRP A 109 18.72 6.18 -1.46
C TRP A 109 18.82 4.74 -0.93
N TRP A 110 19.25 3.78 -1.76
CA TRP A 110 19.41 2.36 -1.40
C TRP A 110 20.77 2.03 -0.77
N ASN A 111 21.61 3.02 -0.50
CA ASN A 111 22.96 2.81 0.00
C ASN A 111 22.96 1.83 1.20
N ARG A 112 23.81 0.79 1.12
CA ARG A 112 23.93 -0.30 2.08
C ARG A 112 22.61 -1.10 2.28
N ASN A 113 21.67 -1.04 1.33
CA ASN A 113 20.30 -1.52 1.50
C ASN A 113 19.65 -0.99 2.80
N ASN A 114 19.99 0.23 3.21
CA ASN A 114 19.52 0.83 4.45
C ASN A 114 19.06 2.28 4.24
N PRO A 115 17.91 2.49 3.58
CA PRO A 115 17.46 3.82 3.15
C PRO A 115 17.32 4.84 4.27
N LEU A 116 17.07 4.42 5.50
CA LEU A 116 16.87 5.29 6.65
C LEU A 116 18.00 5.23 7.68
N ASN A 117 19.15 4.67 7.33
CA ASN A 117 20.25 4.48 8.27
C ASN A 117 19.81 3.80 9.59
N ASN A 118 18.84 2.90 9.50
CA ASN A 118 18.25 2.21 10.64
C ASN A 118 19.30 1.33 11.34
N GLY A 119 19.52 1.55 12.63
CA GLY A 119 20.43 0.72 13.43
C GLY A 119 19.86 -0.64 13.82
N TYR A 120 18.53 -0.77 13.86
CA TYR A 120 17.87 -1.98 14.35
C TYR A 120 18.00 -3.13 13.34
N GLY A 121 18.65 -4.21 13.77
CA GLY A 121 18.82 -5.42 12.92
C GLY A 121 19.87 -5.28 11.81
N SER A 122 20.52 -4.13 11.65
CA SER A 122 21.50 -3.88 10.58
C SER A 122 22.93 -4.31 10.90
N GLY A 123 23.22 -4.70 12.14
CA GLY A 123 24.58 -5.09 12.54
C GLY A 123 25.61 -3.97 12.58
N GLY A 124 25.19 -2.70 12.56
CA GLY A 124 26.04 -1.54 12.29
C GLY A 124 27.10 -1.18 13.33
N GLY A 125 27.05 -1.69 14.54
CA GLY A 125 28.05 -1.37 15.57
C GLY A 125 28.25 0.15 15.75
N ALA A 126 29.49 0.61 15.63
CA ALA A 126 29.86 2.04 15.68
C ALA A 126 29.65 2.79 14.36
N GLY A 127 29.20 2.11 13.29
CA GLY A 127 28.95 2.69 11.97
C GLY A 127 27.51 2.46 11.52
N PHE A 128 27.20 2.93 10.31
CA PHE A 128 25.93 2.67 9.69
C PHE A 128 25.83 1.19 9.27
N GLY A 129 24.77 0.50 9.70
CA GLY A 129 24.53 -0.89 9.34
C GLY A 129 24.07 -1.08 7.89
N SER A 130 23.99 -2.33 7.49
CA SER A 130 23.49 -2.75 6.18
C SER A 130 22.51 -3.91 6.34
N TYR A 131 21.66 -4.12 5.32
CA TYR A 131 20.79 -5.27 5.22
C TYR A 131 21.15 -6.11 3.99
N PRO A 132 20.79 -7.41 3.96
CA PRO A 132 21.04 -8.25 2.79
C PRO A 132 20.32 -7.71 1.53
N ASP A 133 19.11 -7.15 1.72
CA ASP A 133 18.29 -6.58 0.66
C ASP A 133 17.32 -5.51 1.20
N LEU A 134 16.67 -4.78 0.28
CA LEU A 134 15.73 -3.72 0.59
C LEU A 134 14.41 -4.22 1.19
N VAL A 135 13.99 -5.45 0.89
CA VAL A 135 12.79 -6.04 1.48
C VAL A 135 13.01 -6.29 2.98
N THR A 136 14.16 -6.88 3.32
CA THR A 136 14.59 -7.07 4.70
C THR A 136 14.69 -5.73 5.44
N ALA A 137 15.28 -4.71 4.81
CA ALA A 137 15.36 -3.37 5.37
C ALA A 137 14.01 -2.76 5.69
N ALA A 138 13.03 -2.90 4.79
CA ALA A 138 11.67 -2.38 4.99
C ALA A 138 10.99 -3.05 6.18
N LYS A 139 11.13 -4.37 6.33
CA LYS A 139 10.61 -5.12 7.47
C LYS A 139 11.20 -4.62 8.78
N TYR A 140 12.54 -4.54 8.88
CA TYR A 140 13.20 -4.05 10.10
C TYR A 140 12.91 -2.58 10.40
N CYS A 141 12.66 -1.75 9.37
CA CYS A 141 12.22 -0.38 9.56
C CYS A 141 10.84 -0.34 10.25
N ALA A 142 9.86 -1.08 9.74
CA ALA A 142 8.54 -1.16 10.34
C ALA A 142 8.57 -1.68 11.77
N GLU A 143 9.32 -2.76 12.03
CA GLU A 143 9.49 -3.32 13.36
C GLU A 143 10.13 -2.32 14.35
N ASN A 144 11.15 -1.58 13.92
CA ASN A 144 11.79 -0.57 14.75
C ASN A 144 10.82 0.56 15.12
N LEU A 145 10.04 1.04 14.16
CA LEU A 145 9.02 2.06 14.40
C LEU A 145 7.99 1.60 15.42
N GLN A 146 7.46 0.38 15.26
CA GLN A 146 6.49 -0.20 16.19
C GLN A 146 7.05 -0.37 17.61
N ARG A 147 8.34 -0.65 17.74
CA ARG A 147 8.99 -0.87 19.04
C ARG A 147 9.29 0.41 19.81
N GLY A 148 9.68 1.48 19.15
CA GLY A 148 10.29 2.63 19.81
C GLY A 148 9.71 4.00 19.49
N TYR A 149 8.79 4.12 18.53
CA TYR A 149 8.38 5.42 17.98
C TYR A 149 6.85 5.61 17.95
N PRO A 150 6.17 5.55 19.10
CA PRO A 150 4.70 5.54 19.14
C PRO A 150 4.05 6.78 18.50
N ALA A 151 4.67 7.95 18.59
CA ALA A 151 4.16 9.16 17.98
C ALA A 151 4.24 9.11 16.44
N VAL A 152 5.31 8.54 15.88
CA VAL A 152 5.43 8.31 14.42
C VAL A 152 4.41 7.27 13.98
N VAL A 153 4.26 6.18 14.72
CA VAL A 153 3.26 5.13 14.46
C VAL A 153 1.85 5.73 14.45
N ALA A 154 1.52 6.61 15.39
CA ALA A 154 0.22 7.29 15.43
C ALA A 154 -0.01 8.13 14.15
N GLY A 155 1.00 8.87 13.70
CA GLY A 155 0.94 9.64 12.45
C GLY A 155 0.73 8.76 11.22
N LEU A 156 1.49 7.65 11.12
CA LEU A 156 1.37 6.68 10.03
C LEU A 156 0.01 5.97 10.03
N THR A 157 -0.49 5.62 11.22
CA THR A 157 -1.82 4.98 11.36
C THR A 157 -2.93 5.93 10.92
N ALA A 158 -2.84 7.21 11.27
CA ALA A 158 -3.79 8.22 10.82
C ALA A 158 -3.72 8.44 9.30
N GLY A 159 -2.52 8.42 8.70
CA GLY A 159 -2.30 8.52 7.26
C GLY A 159 -2.78 9.81 6.60
N THR A 160 -2.96 10.89 7.36
CA THR A 160 -3.63 12.11 6.91
C THR A 160 -2.71 13.28 6.64
N SER A 161 -1.49 13.29 7.21
CA SER A 161 -0.56 14.42 7.06
C SER A 161 0.90 13.97 7.17
N ALA A 162 1.64 14.19 6.08
CA ALA A 162 3.09 13.98 6.06
C ALA A 162 3.83 14.88 7.07
N ASP A 163 3.37 16.11 7.24
CA ASP A 163 4.05 17.09 8.09
C ASP A 163 3.84 16.79 9.58
N VAL A 164 2.67 16.27 9.96
CA VAL A 164 2.41 15.82 11.34
C VAL A 164 3.31 14.63 11.69
N THR A 165 3.43 13.65 10.79
CA THR A 165 4.30 12.50 10.99
C THR A 165 5.77 12.91 11.00
N ALA A 166 6.17 13.87 10.16
CA ALA A 166 7.52 14.44 10.17
C ALA A 166 7.85 15.13 11.50
N ALA A 167 6.93 15.91 12.05
CA ALA A 167 7.13 16.54 13.35
C ALA A 167 7.36 15.51 14.46
N ALA A 168 6.69 14.35 14.40
CA ALA A 168 6.89 13.27 15.35
C ALA A 168 8.28 12.63 15.23
N ILE A 169 8.83 12.47 14.00
CA ILE A 169 10.20 11.93 13.85
C ILE A 169 11.25 12.94 14.31
N TRP A 170 11.08 14.24 14.06
CA TRP A 170 12.02 15.25 14.55
C TRP A 170 12.14 15.30 16.06
N ALA A 171 11.04 15.06 16.76
CA ALA A 171 10.97 15.02 18.23
C ALA A 171 11.43 13.68 18.82
N SER A 172 11.74 12.69 17.99
CA SER A 172 12.06 11.33 18.43
C SER A 172 13.56 11.11 18.66
N PRO A 173 13.93 10.04 19.37
CA PRO A 173 15.33 9.64 19.52
C PRO A 173 16.04 9.28 18.21
N TRP A 174 15.30 8.98 17.13
CA TRP A 174 15.89 8.72 15.82
C TRP A 174 16.62 9.94 15.26
N ALA A 175 15.93 11.06 15.29
CA ALA A 175 16.48 12.30 14.74
C ALA A 175 17.37 13.03 15.73
N SER A 176 17.05 12.98 17.01
CA SER A 176 17.64 13.86 18.03
C SER A 176 17.66 15.32 17.53
N SER A 177 18.81 15.99 17.50
CA SER A 177 18.98 17.30 16.86
C SER A 177 19.41 17.25 15.40
N HIS A 178 19.59 16.04 14.84
CA HIS A 178 20.20 15.85 13.51
C HIS A 178 19.42 16.54 12.38
N TYR A 179 18.09 16.57 12.46
CA TYR A 179 17.26 17.28 11.48
C TYR A 179 16.99 18.74 11.86
N GLY A 180 17.75 19.29 12.82
CA GLY A 180 17.58 20.67 13.28
C GLY A 180 16.13 20.95 13.77
N TYR A 181 15.50 19.96 14.37
CA TYR A 181 14.08 20.02 14.77
C TYR A 181 13.13 20.43 13.63
N GLY A 182 13.46 20.00 12.42
CA GLY A 182 12.69 20.29 11.20
C GLY A 182 13.25 21.41 10.34
N SER A 183 14.20 22.23 10.84
CA SER A 183 14.77 23.31 10.04
C SER A 183 15.58 22.81 8.82
N HIS A 184 16.10 21.58 8.87
CA HIS A 184 16.80 20.92 7.77
C HIS A 184 15.88 20.05 6.90
N TRP A 185 14.58 20.02 7.20
CA TRP A 185 13.62 19.19 6.48
C TRP A 185 12.99 19.93 5.31
N SER A 186 13.01 19.32 4.13
CA SER A 186 12.36 19.87 2.96
C SER A 186 10.99 19.21 2.71
N THR A 187 9.99 20.01 2.40
CA THR A 187 8.65 19.55 2.01
C THR A 187 8.47 19.43 0.48
N SER A 188 9.49 19.81 -0.30
CA SER A 188 9.46 19.69 -1.76
C SER A 188 9.23 18.23 -2.20
N PRO A 189 8.61 18.01 -3.36
CA PRO A 189 8.48 16.68 -3.94
C PRO A 189 9.84 15.97 -4.05
N VAL A 190 9.85 14.67 -3.84
CA VAL A 190 11.03 13.82 -3.96
C VAL A 190 11.03 13.13 -5.31
N GLN A 191 12.17 13.13 -5.98
CA GLN A 191 12.34 12.42 -7.23
C GLN A 191 12.18 10.91 -7.00
N ILE A 192 11.40 10.25 -7.85
CA ILE A 192 11.29 8.80 -7.85
C ILE A 192 12.49 8.23 -8.61
N VAL A 193 13.23 7.35 -7.94
CA VAL A 193 14.49 6.78 -8.44
C VAL A 193 14.50 5.27 -8.21
N THR A 194 14.87 4.52 -9.24
CA THR A 194 14.97 3.05 -9.18
C THR A 194 16.29 2.61 -8.57
N ALA A 195 16.27 1.65 -7.66
CA ALA A 195 17.45 0.95 -7.17
C ALA A 195 17.83 -0.22 -8.10
N PRO A 196 19.11 -0.66 -8.11
CA PRO A 196 19.50 -1.86 -8.83
C PRO A 196 18.74 -3.10 -8.37
N ALA A 197 18.45 -4.04 -9.28
CA ALA A 197 17.75 -5.28 -8.95
C ALA A 197 18.47 -6.07 -7.83
N SER A 198 19.79 -6.08 -7.82
CA SER A 198 20.60 -6.71 -6.76
C SER A 198 20.35 -6.15 -5.35
N ALA A 199 19.90 -4.90 -5.23
CA ALA A 199 19.53 -4.34 -3.93
C ALA A 199 18.21 -4.91 -3.37
N TRP A 200 17.40 -5.52 -4.24
CA TRP A 200 16.12 -6.13 -3.89
C TRP A 200 16.20 -7.65 -3.64
N GLY A 201 17.42 -8.23 -3.73
CA GLY A 201 17.62 -9.66 -3.59
C GLY A 201 17.25 -10.48 -4.85
N ASN A 202 17.16 -9.81 -6.02
CA ASN A 202 16.82 -10.43 -7.31
C ASN A 202 18.07 -10.66 -8.16
#